data_c6744f4735727b08c59254d170665557
#
_entry.id   c6744f4735727b08c59254d170665557
#
_cell.length_a   1.000
_cell.length_b   1.000
_cell.length_c   1.000
_cell.angle_alpha   90.00
_cell.angle_beta   90.00
_cell.angle_gamma   90.00
#
_symmetry.space_group_name_H-M   'P 1'
#
loop_
_entity.id
_entity.type
_entity.pdbx_description
1 polymer ?
#
loop_
_entity_poly.entity_id
_entity_poly.type
_entity_poly.pdbx_seq_one_letter_code
_entity_poly.pdbx_strand_id
1 'polypeptide(L)'
;MSTHEMTGGEALARALLAHGAGPMFGMGGFQLLPFYDACRRLGLRHALINDERCGVFAADAYAKVTGRVGLADGTLGPGATNLVTGLIECLNAGSPVVAFVGDTHRAHSWKNMTQEARQLEILRPAVKDLLRVETIQRAPEMVRRAFAVATSGRPGPVVVSVPEDIAHGTHGFEESEFAADPRHQAAPAIRCRAAQDDLAKAVALLAKARRPLILAGGGVHISGAAPALEAFARASAIPVAHTMTGKGAIACTDPLSAGLFGRYDRIANALIAEADVLLVIGCKLGEIATKRYTVPAAGKTVIHMDIVAEEFGRTYRPEVLLWADARAGIEDLHEALRGEGKAGRADHVAEVAQRMAAWRAAAAARTGSAETPINVARILGELNAILPPEAILVADGGFAAHWGGLLYDTKRAGRGFVPDRGFASIGYGVPGAIGAKLGAPDRPV
;
A
#
# COMPACT_ATOMS: atom_id res chain seq x y z
N MET A 1 -11.43 22.69 -33.53
CA MET A 1 -11.15 22.96 -32.09
C MET A 1 -9.87 23.76 -32.05
N SER A 2 -9.70 24.68 -31.09
CA SER A 2 -8.47 25.46 -30.99
C SER A 2 -7.36 24.58 -30.39
N THR A 3 -6.21 24.53 -31.05
CA THR A 3 -5.02 23.88 -30.52
C THR A 3 -4.17 24.91 -29.75
N HIS A 4 -3.57 24.48 -28.65
CA HIS A 4 -2.64 25.30 -27.86
C HIS A 4 -1.22 24.74 -28.03
N GLU A 5 -0.33 25.58 -28.57
CA GLU A 5 1.07 25.20 -28.69
C GLU A 5 1.76 25.25 -27.31
N MET A 6 2.42 24.13 -26.95
CA MET A 6 3.13 24.00 -25.68
C MET A 6 4.26 22.99 -25.79
N THR A 7 5.16 23.00 -24.81
CA THR A 7 6.23 21.99 -24.72
C THR A 7 5.67 20.63 -24.28
N GLY A 8 6.38 19.54 -24.61
CA GLY A 8 6.04 18.22 -24.10
C GLY A 8 6.07 18.17 -22.59
N GLY A 9 7.00 18.91 -21.95
CA GLY A 9 7.04 19.07 -20.50
C GLY A 9 5.77 19.72 -19.94
N GLU A 10 5.25 20.77 -20.58
CA GLU A 10 3.97 21.38 -20.18
C GLU A 10 2.79 20.45 -20.41
N ALA A 11 2.78 19.71 -21.50
CA ALA A 11 1.72 18.72 -21.77
C ALA A 11 1.67 17.62 -20.66
N LEU A 12 2.84 17.13 -20.20
CA LEU A 12 2.90 16.21 -19.06
C LEU A 12 2.34 16.83 -17.77
N ALA A 13 2.71 18.08 -17.45
CA ALA A 13 2.23 18.78 -16.26
C ALA A 13 0.72 19.01 -16.28
N ARG A 14 0.14 19.42 -17.43
CA ARG A 14 -1.31 19.57 -17.60
C ARG A 14 -2.05 18.24 -17.45
N ALA A 15 -1.51 17.17 -18.03
CA ALA A 15 -2.09 15.83 -17.88
C ALA A 15 -2.09 15.37 -16.41
N LEU A 16 -1.02 15.64 -15.66
CA LEU A 16 -0.97 15.34 -14.21
C LEU A 16 -2.04 16.11 -13.43
N LEU A 17 -2.21 17.39 -13.69
CA LEU A 17 -3.23 18.20 -13.03
C LEU A 17 -4.64 17.72 -13.34
N ALA A 18 -4.92 17.33 -14.60
CA ALA A 18 -6.20 16.75 -14.98
C ALA A 18 -6.51 15.46 -14.22
N HIS A 19 -5.49 14.67 -13.87
CA HIS A 19 -5.64 13.49 -13.02
C HIS A 19 -5.72 13.82 -11.53
N GLY A 20 -5.76 15.11 -11.16
CA GLY A 20 -5.81 15.54 -9.77
C GLY A 20 -4.56 15.13 -8.99
N ALA A 21 -3.40 15.11 -9.62
CA ALA A 21 -2.15 14.71 -9.01
C ALA A 21 -1.82 15.54 -7.76
N GLY A 22 -1.31 14.87 -6.73
CA GLY A 22 -0.82 15.50 -5.50
C GLY A 22 0.62 15.99 -5.62
N PRO A 23 1.29 16.22 -4.47
CA PRO A 23 2.68 16.64 -4.50
C PRO A 23 3.58 15.59 -5.17
N MET A 24 4.57 16.06 -5.91
CA MET A 24 5.63 15.26 -6.50
C MET A 24 6.89 15.38 -5.63
N PHE A 25 7.61 14.28 -5.46
CA PHE A 25 8.80 14.18 -4.59
C PHE A 25 10.01 13.73 -5.40
N GLY A 26 11.06 14.53 -5.43
CA GLY A 26 12.25 14.13 -6.16
C GLY A 26 13.27 15.24 -6.32
N MET A 27 14.20 15.03 -7.26
CA MET A 27 15.24 16.00 -7.59
C MET A 27 15.24 16.27 -9.09
N GLY A 28 14.96 17.51 -9.44
CA GLY A 28 14.91 17.97 -10.83
C GLY A 28 16.24 17.81 -11.55
N GLY A 29 16.18 17.54 -12.85
CA GLY A 29 17.32 17.45 -13.74
C GLY A 29 17.10 18.21 -15.06
N PHE A 30 18.19 18.47 -15.78
CA PHE A 30 18.20 19.27 -17.00
C PHE A 30 17.21 18.80 -18.07
N GLN A 31 17.08 17.49 -18.27
CA GLN A 31 16.28 16.91 -19.34
C GLN A 31 14.78 17.23 -19.21
N LEU A 32 14.32 17.47 -17.99
CA LEU A 32 12.92 17.75 -17.67
C LEU A 32 12.67 19.21 -17.27
N LEU A 33 13.57 20.17 -17.52
CA LEU A 33 13.39 21.57 -17.15
C LEU A 33 12.05 22.17 -17.60
N PRO A 34 11.56 21.97 -18.85
CA PRO A 34 10.25 22.47 -19.26
C PRO A 34 9.09 21.89 -18.46
N PHE A 35 9.21 20.64 -17.99
CA PHE A 35 8.23 20.00 -17.13
C PHE A 35 8.20 20.64 -15.73
N TYR A 36 9.36 20.85 -15.09
CA TYR A 36 9.42 21.49 -13.77
C TYR A 36 8.96 22.96 -13.80
N ASP A 37 9.33 23.71 -14.86
CA ASP A 37 8.83 25.09 -15.03
C ASP A 37 7.30 25.09 -15.17
N ALA A 38 6.75 24.20 -15.98
CA ALA A 38 5.30 24.08 -16.13
C ALA A 38 4.62 23.66 -14.82
N CYS A 39 5.16 22.69 -14.07
CA CYS A 39 4.67 22.31 -12.76
C CYS A 39 4.58 23.55 -11.83
N ARG A 40 5.64 24.34 -11.75
CA ARG A 40 5.71 25.58 -10.96
C ARG A 40 4.66 26.59 -11.40
N ARG A 41 4.56 26.88 -12.71
CA ARG A 41 3.60 27.86 -13.27
C ARG A 41 2.14 27.44 -13.06
N LEU A 42 1.86 26.16 -13.17
CA LEU A 42 0.52 25.59 -13.09
C LEU A 42 0.13 25.17 -11.65
N GLY A 43 1.03 25.35 -10.67
CA GLY A 43 0.73 25.13 -9.26
C GLY A 43 0.82 23.67 -8.79
N LEU A 44 1.42 22.78 -9.57
CA LEU A 44 1.72 21.42 -9.08
C LEU A 44 2.90 21.51 -8.10
N ARG A 45 2.64 21.12 -6.84
CA ARG A 45 3.64 21.20 -5.79
C ARG A 45 4.75 20.17 -6.01
N HIS A 46 6.00 20.63 -6.10
CA HIS A 46 7.19 19.78 -6.11
C HIS A 46 7.94 19.93 -4.79
N ALA A 47 8.15 18.83 -4.08
CA ALA A 47 8.94 18.76 -2.86
C ALA A 47 10.33 18.27 -3.20
N LEU A 48 11.33 19.16 -3.11
CA LEU A 48 12.72 18.81 -3.38
C LEU A 48 13.22 17.83 -2.30
N ILE A 49 13.76 16.70 -2.76
CA ILE A 49 14.35 15.65 -1.95
C ILE A 49 15.77 15.39 -2.45
N ASN A 50 16.75 15.32 -1.56
CA ASN A 50 18.17 15.19 -1.93
C ASN A 50 18.62 13.76 -2.28
N ASP A 51 17.74 12.77 -2.19
CA ASP A 51 17.98 11.38 -2.58
C ASP A 51 16.66 10.86 -3.19
N GLU A 52 16.66 10.51 -4.47
CA GLU A 52 15.46 10.11 -5.21
C GLU A 52 14.78 8.86 -4.61
N ARG A 53 15.54 7.98 -3.97
CA ARG A 53 14.99 6.85 -3.20
C ARG A 53 14.06 7.36 -2.09
N CYS A 54 14.46 8.39 -1.38
CA CYS A 54 13.65 9.04 -0.35
C CYS A 54 12.41 9.72 -0.95
N GLY A 55 12.52 10.24 -2.19
CA GLY A 55 11.38 10.77 -2.95
C GLY A 55 10.31 9.70 -3.18
N VAL A 56 10.73 8.51 -3.61
CA VAL A 56 9.79 7.38 -3.81
C VAL A 56 9.20 6.91 -2.48
N PHE A 57 9.97 6.87 -1.39
CA PHE A 57 9.43 6.52 -0.06
C PHE A 57 8.37 7.52 0.42
N ALA A 58 8.57 8.81 0.15
CA ALA A 58 7.55 9.83 0.45
C ALA A 58 6.29 9.63 -0.42
N ALA A 59 6.46 9.38 -1.73
CA ALA A 59 5.37 9.08 -2.65
C ALA A 59 4.59 7.81 -2.24
N ASP A 60 5.28 6.77 -1.82
CA ASP A 60 4.70 5.52 -1.32
C ASP A 60 3.84 5.75 -0.07
N ALA A 61 4.39 6.47 0.93
CA ALA A 61 3.66 6.76 2.16
C ALA A 61 2.45 7.68 1.90
N TYR A 62 2.59 8.67 1.00
CA TYR A 62 1.48 9.49 0.54
C TYR A 62 0.38 8.62 -0.09
N ALA A 63 0.74 7.72 -1.00
CA ALA A 63 -0.20 6.80 -1.62
C ALA A 63 -0.86 5.87 -0.60
N LYS A 64 -0.10 5.31 0.34
CA LYS A 64 -0.62 4.44 1.42
C LYS A 64 -1.66 5.16 2.29
N VAL A 65 -1.48 6.45 2.59
CA VAL A 65 -2.36 7.21 3.48
C VAL A 65 -3.60 7.74 2.77
N THR A 66 -3.45 8.16 1.50
CA THR A 66 -4.53 8.80 0.74
C THR A 66 -5.31 7.84 -0.16
N GLY A 67 -4.71 6.71 -0.54
CA GLY A 67 -5.19 5.86 -1.63
C GLY A 67 -4.93 6.45 -3.04
N ARG A 68 -4.47 7.72 -3.15
CA ARG A 68 -4.20 8.40 -4.41
C ARG A 68 -2.83 8.01 -4.97
N VAL A 69 -2.62 8.29 -6.24
CA VAL A 69 -1.32 8.07 -6.87
C VAL A 69 -0.27 9.00 -6.27
N GLY A 70 0.81 8.42 -5.74
CA GLY A 70 2.01 9.16 -5.34
C GLY A 70 2.86 9.49 -6.56
N LEU A 71 3.50 10.67 -6.56
CA LEU A 71 4.38 11.09 -7.64
C LEU A 71 5.82 11.18 -7.18
N ALA A 72 6.74 10.67 -8.00
CA ALA A 72 8.17 10.84 -7.80
C ALA A 72 8.84 11.26 -9.11
N ASP A 73 10.05 11.79 -9.02
CA ASP A 73 10.86 12.13 -10.21
C ASP A 73 12.36 11.99 -9.96
N GLY A 74 13.08 11.88 -11.05
CA GLY A 74 14.54 11.84 -11.05
C GLY A 74 15.10 12.20 -12.42
N THR A 75 16.33 12.69 -12.43
CA THR A 75 17.07 12.92 -13.68
C THR A 75 17.44 11.60 -14.35
N LEU A 76 17.91 11.66 -15.59
CA LEU A 76 18.42 10.45 -16.26
C LEU A 76 19.63 9.88 -15.52
N GLY A 77 19.92 8.61 -15.74
CA GLY A 77 21.09 7.92 -15.20
C GLY A 77 21.05 7.81 -13.67
N PRO A 78 21.86 8.59 -12.92
CA PRO A 78 21.93 8.44 -11.45
C PRO A 78 20.59 8.66 -10.76
N GLY A 79 19.78 9.66 -11.16
CA GLY A 79 18.45 9.86 -10.59
C GLY A 79 17.51 8.68 -10.85
N ALA A 80 17.47 8.20 -12.09
CA ALA A 80 16.68 7.03 -12.44
C ALA A 80 17.10 5.77 -11.66
N THR A 81 18.40 5.52 -11.51
CA THR A 81 18.90 4.36 -10.78
C THR A 81 18.68 4.45 -9.27
N ASN A 82 18.72 5.64 -8.68
CA ASN A 82 18.42 5.86 -7.26
C ASN A 82 16.97 5.56 -6.90
N LEU A 83 16.02 5.67 -7.84
CA LEU A 83 14.59 5.33 -7.60
C LEU A 83 14.36 3.85 -7.32
N VAL A 84 15.24 2.94 -7.81
CA VAL A 84 14.99 1.48 -7.87
C VAL A 84 14.56 0.90 -6.53
N THR A 85 15.27 1.18 -5.45
CA THR A 85 14.95 0.64 -4.12
C THR A 85 13.54 1.05 -3.67
N GLY A 86 13.18 2.32 -3.86
CA GLY A 86 11.84 2.81 -3.51
C GLY A 86 10.75 2.21 -4.40
N LEU A 87 11.01 2.05 -5.70
CA LEU A 87 10.08 1.42 -6.64
C LEU A 87 9.81 -0.04 -6.29
N ILE A 88 10.84 -0.80 -5.86
CA ILE A 88 10.64 -2.19 -5.39
C ILE A 88 9.79 -2.22 -4.12
N GLU A 89 9.96 -1.27 -3.17
CA GLU A 89 9.05 -1.14 -2.02
C GLU A 89 7.61 -0.98 -2.51
N CYS A 90 7.35 -0.02 -3.42
CA CYS A 90 6.01 0.24 -3.96
C CYS A 90 5.44 -0.99 -4.69
N LEU A 91 6.24 -1.70 -5.49
CA LEU A 91 5.82 -2.89 -6.22
C LEU A 91 5.37 -4.00 -5.27
N ASN A 92 6.17 -4.27 -4.26
CA ASN A 92 5.91 -5.32 -3.30
C ASN A 92 4.79 -4.95 -2.30
N ALA A 93 4.68 -3.67 -1.93
CA ALA A 93 3.62 -3.16 -1.06
C ALA A 93 2.27 -3.03 -1.78
N GLY A 94 2.26 -2.93 -3.11
CA GLY A 94 1.06 -2.66 -3.89
C GLY A 94 0.64 -1.19 -3.82
N SER A 95 1.60 -0.27 -3.83
CA SER A 95 1.33 1.17 -3.77
C SER A 95 1.30 1.78 -5.16
N PRO A 96 0.25 2.54 -5.52
CA PRO A 96 0.18 3.24 -6.80
C PRO A 96 1.13 4.44 -6.78
N VAL A 97 2.24 4.34 -7.51
CA VAL A 97 3.20 5.43 -7.68
C VAL A 97 3.48 5.61 -9.17
N VAL A 98 3.55 6.86 -9.63
CA VAL A 98 4.03 7.20 -10.97
C VAL A 98 5.31 8.01 -10.82
N ALA A 99 6.41 7.51 -11.39
CA ALA A 99 7.69 8.18 -11.36
C ALA A 99 8.09 8.67 -12.75
N PHE A 100 8.49 9.95 -12.86
CA PHE A 100 8.99 10.55 -14.09
C PHE A 100 10.52 10.54 -14.07
N VAL A 101 11.12 10.05 -15.14
CA VAL A 101 12.58 10.07 -15.31
C VAL A 101 12.95 10.72 -16.63
N GLY A 102 13.96 11.59 -16.59
CA GLY A 102 14.59 12.08 -17.82
C GLY A 102 15.24 10.95 -18.59
N ASP A 103 15.36 11.12 -19.91
CA ASP A 103 16.09 10.21 -20.77
C ASP A 103 16.95 11.00 -21.77
N THR A 104 17.88 10.34 -22.42
CA THR A 104 18.77 10.97 -23.41
C THR A 104 17.98 11.58 -24.56
N HIS A 105 18.53 12.65 -25.17
CA HIS A 105 18.06 13.15 -26.44
C HIS A 105 18.19 12.04 -27.49
N ARG A 106 17.08 11.66 -28.16
CA ARG A 106 17.01 10.46 -29.02
C ARG A 106 18.01 10.47 -30.18
N ALA A 107 18.29 11.64 -30.77
CA ALA A 107 19.28 11.76 -31.84
C ALA A 107 20.73 11.59 -31.36
N HIS A 108 20.98 11.63 -30.04
CA HIS A 108 22.30 11.57 -29.46
C HIS A 108 22.52 10.32 -28.60
N SER A 109 21.50 9.51 -28.35
CA SER A 109 21.62 8.28 -27.56
C SER A 109 22.75 7.38 -28.06
N TRP A 110 23.48 6.77 -27.15
CA TRP A 110 24.64 5.90 -27.40
C TRP A 110 25.87 6.63 -28.00
N LYS A 111 25.95 7.94 -27.81
CA LYS A 111 27.09 8.74 -28.18
C LYS A 111 27.90 9.22 -26.98
N ASN A 112 27.90 8.47 -25.88
CA ASN A 112 28.52 8.82 -24.60
C ASN A 112 27.98 10.14 -24.03
N MET A 113 26.65 10.29 -24.02
CA MET A 113 26.03 11.45 -23.38
C MET A 113 26.28 11.45 -21.87
N THR A 114 26.40 12.64 -21.29
CA THR A 114 26.51 12.79 -19.83
C THR A 114 25.36 12.08 -19.12
N GLN A 115 25.67 11.28 -18.10
CA GLN A 115 24.74 10.50 -17.30
C GLN A 115 24.00 9.37 -18.07
N GLU A 116 24.35 9.10 -19.31
CA GLU A 116 23.73 8.02 -20.09
C GLU A 116 23.94 6.66 -19.41
N ALA A 117 22.86 5.94 -19.24
CA ALA A 117 22.85 4.59 -18.66
C ALA A 117 21.76 3.73 -19.32
N ARG A 118 21.86 2.41 -19.17
CA ARG A 118 20.79 1.48 -19.57
C ARG A 118 19.64 1.51 -18.55
N GLN A 119 19.14 2.70 -18.25
CA GLN A 119 18.18 2.91 -17.16
C GLN A 119 16.87 2.18 -17.37
N LEU A 120 16.40 2.01 -18.60
CA LEU A 120 15.15 1.26 -18.88
C LEU A 120 15.28 -0.22 -18.51
N GLU A 121 16.45 -0.81 -18.77
CA GLU A 121 16.73 -2.20 -18.40
C GLU A 121 16.86 -2.35 -16.88
N ILE A 122 17.44 -1.37 -16.19
CA ILE A 122 17.61 -1.35 -14.73
C ILE A 122 16.24 -1.18 -14.03
N LEU A 123 15.38 -0.31 -14.54
CA LEU A 123 14.09 0.02 -13.95
C LEU A 123 13.02 -1.07 -14.20
N ARG A 124 13.09 -1.78 -15.33
CA ARG A 124 12.07 -2.74 -15.77
C ARG A 124 11.65 -3.74 -14.69
N PRO A 125 12.55 -4.44 -13.99
CA PRO A 125 12.17 -5.42 -12.96
C PRO A 125 11.66 -4.79 -11.65
N ALA A 126 11.84 -3.48 -11.47
CA ALA A 126 11.44 -2.77 -10.25
C ALA A 126 10.02 -2.19 -10.31
N VAL A 127 9.35 -2.28 -11.47
CA VAL A 127 8.08 -1.59 -11.71
C VAL A 127 7.01 -2.52 -12.29
N LYS A 128 5.76 -2.12 -12.12
CA LYS A 128 4.61 -2.79 -12.73
C LYS A 128 4.56 -2.58 -14.24
N ASP A 129 4.86 -1.35 -14.69
CA ASP A 129 5.05 -1.04 -16.11
C ASP A 129 6.07 0.09 -16.28
N LEU A 130 6.70 0.12 -17.46
CA LEU A 130 7.64 1.14 -17.85
C LEU A 130 7.24 1.66 -19.24
N LEU A 131 6.91 2.93 -19.29
CA LEU A 131 6.44 3.64 -20.47
C LEU A 131 7.50 4.63 -20.94
N ARG A 132 7.87 4.61 -22.21
CA ARG A 132 8.73 5.63 -22.82
C ARG A 132 7.91 6.51 -23.72
N VAL A 133 8.05 7.81 -23.62
CA VAL A 133 7.35 8.77 -24.49
C VAL A 133 8.10 8.87 -25.81
N GLU A 134 7.65 8.14 -26.82
CA GLU A 134 8.34 8.07 -28.11
C GLU A 134 8.03 9.27 -29.02
N THR A 135 6.88 9.90 -28.86
CA THR A 135 6.48 11.09 -29.62
C THR A 135 5.79 12.09 -28.70
N ILE A 136 5.97 13.38 -28.97
CA ILE A 136 5.44 14.46 -28.13
C ILE A 136 3.90 14.42 -28.07
N GLN A 137 3.23 14.06 -29.16
CA GLN A 137 1.78 13.95 -29.25
C GLN A 137 1.20 12.97 -28.22
N ARG A 138 1.98 11.95 -27.83
CA ARG A 138 1.54 10.92 -26.90
C ARG A 138 1.79 11.23 -25.45
N ALA A 139 2.35 12.40 -25.12
CA ALA A 139 2.65 12.75 -23.74
C ALA A 139 1.43 12.67 -22.80
N PRO A 140 0.24 13.24 -23.14
CA PRO A 140 -0.96 13.10 -22.29
C PRO A 140 -1.46 11.66 -22.21
N GLU A 141 -1.39 10.90 -23.32
CA GLU A 141 -1.76 9.47 -23.36
C GLU A 141 -0.90 8.63 -22.41
N MET A 142 0.42 8.86 -22.36
CA MET A 142 1.32 8.11 -21.49
C MET A 142 1.03 8.39 -20.00
N VAL A 143 0.67 9.61 -19.64
CA VAL A 143 0.21 9.94 -18.29
C VAL A 143 -1.08 9.19 -17.95
N ARG A 144 -2.11 9.24 -18.82
CA ARG A 144 -3.35 8.47 -18.62
C ARG A 144 -3.09 6.99 -18.44
N ARG A 145 -2.24 6.41 -19.28
CA ARG A 145 -1.86 4.99 -19.18
C ARG A 145 -1.13 4.69 -17.88
N ALA A 146 -0.20 5.55 -17.45
CA ALA A 146 0.53 5.37 -16.21
C ALA A 146 -0.41 5.32 -15.01
N PHE A 147 -1.37 6.25 -14.91
CA PHE A 147 -2.36 6.26 -13.86
C PHE A 147 -3.29 5.04 -13.90
N ALA A 148 -3.76 4.66 -15.09
CA ALA A 148 -4.61 3.49 -15.28
C ALA A 148 -3.90 2.20 -14.83
N VAL A 149 -2.65 2.00 -15.21
CA VAL A 149 -1.87 0.82 -14.83
C VAL A 149 -1.55 0.84 -13.33
N ALA A 150 -1.12 2.00 -12.79
CA ALA A 150 -0.74 2.11 -11.38
C ALA A 150 -1.90 1.77 -10.43
N THR A 151 -3.15 2.09 -10.79
CA THR A 151 -4.33 1.97 -9.92
C THR A 151 -5.19 0.72 -10.16
N SER A 152 -4.97 -0.02 -11.26
CA SER A 152 -5.79 -1.18 -11.64
C SER A 152 -5.26 -2.49 -11.06
N GLY A 153 -6.14 -3.46 -10.82
CA GLY A 153 -5.81 -4.76 -10.25
C GLY A 153 -5.05 -4.58 -8.93
N ARG A 154 -3.94 -5.32 -8.73
CA ARG A 154 -3.00 -4.99 -7.66
C ARG A 154 -2.26 -3.71 -8.03
N PRO A 155 -2.40 -2.61 -7.26
CA PRO A 155 -1.70 -1.37 -7.55
C PRO A 155 -0.17 -1.56 -7.54
N GLY A 156 0.54 -0.66 -8.21
CA GLY A 156 2.01 -0.73 -8.26
C GLY A 156 2.62 0.46 -8.97
N PRO A 157 3.96 0.58 -8.92
CA PRO A 157 4.68 1.70 -9.52
C PRO A 157 4.75 1.59 -11.04
N VAL A 158 4.64 2.74 -11.71
CA VAL A 158 4.87 2.89 -13.14
C VAL A 158 5.90 3.97 -13.35
N VAL A 159 6.87 3.73 -14.22
CA VAL A 159 7.84 4.74 -14.64
C VAL A 159 7.46 5.28 -16.01
N VAL A 160 7.49 6.61 -16.15
CA VAL A 160 7.37 7.33 -17.42
C VAL A 160 8.73 7.93 -17.75
N SER A 161 9.41 7.34 -18.73
CA SER A 161 10.70 7.82 -19.24
C SER A 161 10.46 8.84 -20.37
N VAL A 162 11.02 10.02 -20.20
CA VAL A 162 10.79 11.17 -21.08
C VAL A 162 12.10 11.62 -21.70
N PRO A 163 12.35 11.35 -23.00
CA PRO A 163 13.52 11.88 -23.71
C PRO A 163 13.56 13.40 -23.68
N GLU A 164 14.78 13.94 -23.59
CA GLU A 164 15.05 15.38 -23.54
C GLU A 164 14.36 16.13 -24.68
N ASP A 165 14.53 15.67 -25.92
CA ASP A 165 13.94 16.28 -27.10
C ASP A 165 12.40 16.24 -27.12
N ILE A 166 11.78 15.29 -26.42
CA ILE A 166 10.33 15.27 -26.19
C ILE A 166 9.91 16.31 -25.17
N ALA A 167 10.64 16.43 -24.05
CA ALA A 167 10.30 17.38 -23.01
C ALA A 167 10.45 18.83 -23.48
N HIS A 168 11.47 19.12 -24.28
CA HIS A 168 11.80 20.46 -24.80
C HIS A 168 11.10 20.80 -26.13
N GLY A 169 10.69 19.82 -26.93
CA GLY A 169 9.97 20.04 -28.19
C GLY A 169 8.59 20.65 -27.97
N THR A 170 8.03 21.28 -29.01
CA THR A 170 6.71 21.89 -28.97
C THR A 170 5.73 21.17 -29.90
N HIS A 171 4.44 21.21 -29.54
CA HIS A 171 3.34 20.64 -30.33
C HIS A 171 2.03 21.35 -29.98
N GLY A 172 1.11 21.40 -30.94
CA GLY A 172 -0.25 21.92 -30.73
C GLY A 172 -1.19 20.82 -30.21
N PHE A 173 -1.64 20.96 -28.97
CA PHE A 173 -2.57 20.01 -28.34
C PHE A 173 -3.98 20.58 -28.27
N GLU A 174 -4.98 19.72 -28.41
CA GLU A 174 -6.37 20.03 -28.09
C GLU A 174 -6.65 19.76 -26.59
N GLU A 175 -7.53 20.56 -25.98
CA GLU A 175 -7.91 20.41 -24.57
C GLU A 175 -8.48 19.02 -24.25
N SER A 176 -9.18 18.39 -25.21
CA SER A 176 -9.73 17.05 -25.09
C SER A 176 -8.68 15.96 -24.87
N GLU A 177 -7.43 16.19 -25.29
CA GLU A 177 -6.33 15.23 -25.13
C GLU A 177 -5.88 15.07 -23.67
N PHE A 178 -6.17 16.05 -22.82
CA PHE A 178 -5.87 16.02 -21.40
C PHE A 178 -6.97 15.37 -20.55
N ALA A 179 -8.08 14.94 -21.14
CA ALA A 179 -9.17 14.32 -20.40
C ALA A 179 -8.69 13.12 -19.56
N ALA A 180 -8.98 13.15 -18.26
CA ALA A 180 -8.65 12.12 -17.31
C ALA A 180 -9.90 11.33 -16.87
N ASP A 181 -9.73 10.03 -16.65
CA ASP A 181 -10.78 9.23 -16.01
C ASP A 181 -10.63 9.35 -14.47
N PRO A 182 -11.64 9.91 -13.76
CA PRO A 182 -11.55 10.12 -12.33
C PRO A 182 -11.41 8.81 -11.52
N ARG A 183 -11.78 7.65 -12.08
CA ARG A 183 -11.58 6.35 -11.42
C ARG A 183 -10.11 6.04 -11.18
N HIS A 184 -9.22 6.53 -12.05
CA HIS A 184 -7.78 6.28 -11.96
C HIS A 184 -7.01 7.29 -11.08
N GLN A 185 -7.69 8.19 -10.37
CA GLN A 185 -7.04 9.11 -9.42
C GLN A 185 -6.61 8.42 -8.13
N ALA A 186 -7.23 7.29 -7.78
CA ALA A 186 -6.94 6.52 -6.57
C ALA A 186 -7.09 5.00 -6.82
N ALA A 187 -6.41 4.21 -5.99
CA ALA A 187 -6.53 2.75 -6.01
C ALA A 187 -7.52 2.27 -4.94
N PRO A 188 -8.28 1.22 -5.26
CA PRO A 188 -8.39 0.53 -6.54
C PRO A 188 -9.32 1.30 -7.50
N ALA A 189 -8.91 1.45 -8.76
CA ALA A 189 -9.72 2.12 -9.78
C ALA A 189 -11.00 1.34 -10.13
N ILE A 190 -10.92 0.02 -10.13
CA ILE A 190 -12.00 -0.91 -10.46
C ILE A 190 -12.03 -2.01 -9.41
N ARG A 191 -13.23 -2.39 -8.97
CA ARG A 191 -13.45 -3.49 -8.02
C ARG A 191 -14.10 -4.66 -8.72
N CYS A 192 -13.65 -5.88 -8.45
CA CYS A 192 -14.29 -7.12 -8.86
C CYS A 192 -14.97 -7.81 -7.67
N ARG A 193 -15.95 -8.66 -7.95
CA ARG A 193 -16.67 -9.49 -6.98
C ARG A 193 -16.40 -10.96 -7.27
N ALA A 194 -16.44 -11.80 -6.23
CA ALA A 194 -16.26 -13.24 -6.36
C ALA A 194 -17.41 -13.89 -7.14
N ALA A 195 -17.15 -15.05 -7.72
CA ALA A 195 -18.18 -15.89 -8.30
C ALA A 195 -19.20 -16.31 -7.21
N GLN A 196 -20.49 -16.35 -7.56
CA GLN A 196 -21.56 -16.64 -6.60
C GLN A 196 -21.46 -18.02 -5.97
N ASP A 197 -21.03 -19.04 -6.73
CA ASP A 197 -20.84 -20.40 -6.23
C ASP A 197 -19.74 -20.47 -5.17
N ASP A 198 -18.65 -19.73 -5.36
CA ASP A 198 -17.54 -19.69 -4.40
C ASP A 198 -17.92 -18.87 -3.16
N LEU A 199 -18.68 -17.79 -3.34
CA LEU A 199 -19.25 -17.03 -2.24
C LEU A 199 -20.17 -17.93 -1.39
N ALA A 200 -21.07 -18.71 -2.00
CA ALA A 200 -21.96 -19.62 -1.30
C ALA A 200 -21.21 -20.69 -0.50
N LYS A 201 -20.13 -21.27 -1.07
CA LYS A 201 -19.25 -22.21 -0.36
C LYS A 201 -18.58 -21.56 0.85
N ALA A 202 -18.05 -20.35 0.70
CA ALA A 202 -17.42 -19.60 1.78
C ALA A 202 -18.42 -19.32 2.93
N VAL A 203 -19.64 -18.89 2.60
CA VAL A 203 -20.73 -18.64 3.55
C VAL A 203 -21.09 -19.92 4.30
N ALA A 204 -21.24 -21.06 3.59
CA ALA A 204 -21.57 -22.34 4.21
C ALA A 204 -20.50 -22.83 5.21
N LEU A 205 -19.22 -22.60 4.91
CA LEU A 205 -18.12 -22.89 5.83
C LEU A 205 -18.14 -21.96 7.04
N LEU A 206 -18.28 -20.66 6.81
CA LEU A 206 -18.31 -19.66 7.88
C LEU A 206 -19.52 -19.81 8.79
N ALA A 207 -20.71 -20.14 8.27
CA ALA A 207 -21.92 -20.34 9.07
C ALA A 207 -21.76 -21.49 10.08
N LYS A 208 -21.07 -22.57 9.70
CA LYS A 208 -20.84 -23.77 10.53
C LYS A 208 -19.64 -23.63 11.49
N ALA A 209 -18.72 -22.71 11.22
CA ALA A 209 -17.51 -22.55 11.99
C ALA A 209 -17.79 -22.10 13.43
N ARG A 210 -17.17 -22.75 14.40
CA ARG A 210 -17.27 -22.40 15.83
C ARG A 210 -16.13 -21.49 16.28
N ARG A 211 -14.95 -21.64 15.72
CA ARG A 211 -13.75 -20.86 16.03
C ARG A 211 -13.13 -20.26 14.76
N PRO A 212 -13.90 -19.51 13.95
CA PRO A 212 -13.34 -18.87 12.77
C PRO A 212 -12.41 -17.72 13.17
N LEU A 213 -11.42 -17.44 12.31
CA LEU A 213 -10.49 -16.32 12.48
C LEU A 213 -10.24 -15.63 11.14
N ILE A 214 -10.33 -14.30 11.13
CA ILE A 214 -9.94 -13.50 9.96
C ILE A 214 -8.44 -13.18 10.03
N LEU A 215 -7.72 -13.39 8.91
CA LEU A 215 -6.33 -12.99 8.72
C LEU A 215 -6.25 -11.82 7.73
N ALA A 216 -6.18 -10.60 8.26
CA ALA A 216 -6.19 -9.39 7.47
C ALA A 216 -4.78 -8.99 7.01
N GLY A 217 -4.58 -8.87 5.70
CA GLY A 217 -3.36 -8.36 5.08
C GLY A 217 -3.44 -6.90 4.65
N GLY A 218 -2.40 -6.42 3.97
CA GLY A 218 -2.32 -5.05 3.43
C GLY A 218 -3.41 -4.72 2.40
N GLY A 219 -3.96 -5.73 1.72
CA GLY A 219 -5.05 -5.55 0.76
C GLY A 219 -6.31 -4.94 1.36
N VAL A 220 -6.58 -5.15 2.65
CA VAL A 220 -7.69 -4.50 3.37
C VAL A 220 -7.55 -2.97 3.34
N HIS A 221 -6.33 -2.47 3.52
CA HIS A 221 -6.08 -1.02 3.47
C HIS A 221 -6.06 -0.48 2.05
N ILE A 222 -5.45 -1.21 1.10
CA ILE A 222 -5.41 -0.82 -0.32
C ILE A 222 -6.83 -0.66 -0.87
N SER A 223 -7.70 -1.58 -0.51
CA SER A 223 -9.12 -1.53 -0.91
C SER A 223 -9.97 -0.53 -0.13
N GLY A 224 -9.44 0.12 0.94
CA GLY A 224 -10.24 0.94 1.85
C GLY A 224 -11.31 0.12 2.60
N ALA A 225 -11.06 -1.17 2.84
CA ALA A 225 -12.03 -2.12 3.37
C ALA A 225 -12.14 -2.14 4.90
N ALA A 226 -11.32 -1.39 5.63
CA ALA A 226 -11.29 -1.48 7.10
C ALA A 226 -12.67 -1.23 7.77
N PRO A 227 -13.49 -0.24 7.37
CA PRO A 227 -14.83 -0.08 7.93
C PRO A 227 -15.77 -1.25 7.63
N ALA A 228 -15.71 -1.79 6.41
CA ALA A 228 -16.52 -2.96 6.02
C ALA A 228 -16.09 -4.21 6.80
N LEU A 229 -14.76 -4.40 6.99
CA LEU A 229 -14.22 -5.50 7.79
C LEU A 229 -14.65 -5.40 9.25
N GLU A 230 -14.58 -4.21 9.85
CA GLU A 230 -15.02 -4.00 11.23
C GLU A 230 -16.51 -4.32 11.40
N ALA A 231 -17.35 -3.83 10.50
CA ALA A 231 -18.79 -4.14 10.51
C ALA A 231 -19.07 -5.64 10.35
N PHE A 232 -18.40 -6.30 9.41
CA PHE A 232 -18.53 -7.74 9.18
C PHE A 232 -18.07 -8.56 10.39
N ALA A 233 -16.87 -8.25 10.93
CA ALA A 233 -16.32 -8.95 12.10
C ALA A 233 -17.26 -8.86 13.32
N ARG A 234 -17.83 -7.69 13.58
CA ARG A 234 -18.80 -7.47 14.67
C ARG A 234 -20.12 -8.20 14.42
N ALA A 235 -20.66 -8.13 13.19
CA ALA A 235 -21.92 -8.77 12.85
C ALA A 235 -21.83 -10.30 12.93
N SER A 236 -20.69 -10.87 12.52
CA SER A 236 -20.47 -12.32 12.50
C SER A 236 -19.78 -12.86 13.77
N ALA A 237 -19.35 -11.99 14.70
CA ALA A 237 -18.57 -12.35 15.89
C ALA A 237 -17.29 -13.15 15.53
N ILE A 238 -16.54 -12.71 14.51
CA ILE A 238 -15.29 -13.34 14.07
C ILE A 238 -14.11 -12.46 14.47
N PRO A 239 -13.18 -12.96 15.30
CA PRO A 239 -11.96 -12.23 15.64
C PRO A 239 -11.06 -11.96 14.42
N VAL A 240 -10.23 -10.90 14.51
CA VAL A 240 -9.37 -10.44 13.43
C VAL A 240 -7.91 -10.41 13.90
N ALA A 241 -7.07 -11.21 13.26
CA ALA A 241 -5.63 -11.10 13.32
C ALA A 241 -5.12 -10.32 12.08
N HIS A 242 -3.97 -9.69 12.18
CA HIS A 242 -3.43 -8.88 11.09
C HIS A 242 -1.94 -9.14 10.84
N THR A 243 -1.51 -8.97 9.58
CA THR A 243 -0.08 -8.86 9.25
C THR A 243 0.47 -7.51 9.69
N MET A 244 1.78 -7.30 9.55
CA MET A 244 2.42 -6.01 9.75
C MET A 244 1.75 -4.90 8.89
N THR A 245 1.53 -5.18 7.60
CA THR A 245 0.88 -4.26 6.66
C THR A 245 -0.64 -4.17 6.82
N GLY A 246 -1.26 -5.17 7.45
CA GLY A 246 -2.69 -5.20 7.78
C GLY A 246 -3.03 -4.54 9.11
N LYS A 247 -2.03 -4.11 9.91
CA LYS A 247 -2.27 -3.47 11.20
C LYS A 247 -3.17 -2.24 11.08
N GLY A 248 -4.22 -2.21 11.89
CA GLY A 248 -5.29 -1.21 11.79
C GLY A 248 -6.47 -1.65 10.90
N ALA A 249 -6.47 -2.87 10.36
CA ALA A 249 -7.66 -3.43 9.69
C ALA A 249 -8.89 -3.42 10.62
N ILE A 250 -8.66 -3.61 11.92
CA ILE A 250 -9.54 -3.33 13.04
C ILE A 250 -8.71 -2.58 14.10
N ALA A 251 -9.34 -1.81 14.98
CA ALA A 251 -8.61 -1.18 16.09
C ALA A 251 -7.90 -2.25 16.93
N CYS A 252 -6.63 -2.03 17.29
CA CYS A 252 -5.91 -2.96 18.18
C CYS A 252 -6.52 -3.04 19.58
N THR A 253 -7.31 -2.03 19.95
CA THR A 253 -8.04 -1.94 21.23
C THR A 253 -9.43 -2.60 21.20
N ASP A 254 -9.87 -3.06 20.02
CA ASP A 254 -11.16 -3.74 19.87
C ASP A 254 -11.14 -5.12 20.52
N PRO A 255 -12.22 -5.55 21.21
CA PRO A 255 -12.33 -6.90 21.79
C PRO A 255 -12.15 -8.04 20.78
N LEU A 256 -12.45 -7.82 19.50
CA LEU A 256 -12.25 -8.78 18.43
C LEU A 256 -10.81 -8.83 17.92
N SER A 257 -9.92 -7.93 18.37
CA SER A 257 -8.54 -7.89 17.87
C SER A 257 -7.70 -9.02 18.46
N ALA A 258 -7.27 -9.95 17.62
CA ALA A 258 -6.28 -10.98 17.93
C ALA A 258 -4.81 -10.47 17.79
N GLY A 259 -4.63 -9.26 17.23
CA GLY A 259 -3.33 -8.60 17.07
C GLY A 259 -2.51 -9.15 15.90
N LEU A 260 -1.20 -8.86 15.96
CA LEU A 260 -0.23 -9.28 14.96
C LEU A 260 -0.02 -10.80 15.00
N PHE A 261 0.10 -11.44 13.83
CA PHE A 261 0.48 -12.85 13.70
C PHE A 261 1.77 -13.03 12.89
N GLY A 262 2.36 -14.20 12.99
CA GLY A 262 3.56 -14.60 12.28
C GLY A 262 4.81 -14.71 13.15
N ARG A 263 5.96 -14.24 12.67
CA ARG A 263 7.24 -14.30 13.39
C ARG A 263 7.18 -13.59 14.75
N TYR A 264 6.50 -12.46 14.79
CA TYR A 264 6.21 -11.70 16.01
C TYR A 264 4.69 -11.66 16.16
N ASP A 265 4.20 -12.23 17.24
CA ASP A 265 2.75 -12.29 17.48
C ASP A 265 2.38 -11.86 18.90
N ARG A 266 1.11 -11.53 19.08
CA ARG A 266 0.54 -11.30 20.41
C ARG A 266 -0.08 -12.56 20.96
N ILE A 267 -1.21 -12.97 20.35
CA ILE A 267 -1.95 -14.19 20.70
C ILE A 267 -2.40 -14.93 19.44
N ALA A 268 -2.20 -14.32 18.27
CA ALA A 268 -2.84 -14.75 17.05
C ALA A 268 -2.34 -16.10 16.53
N ASN A 269 -1.05 -16.45 16.71
CA ASN A 269 -0.54 -17.75 16.25
C ASN A 269 -1.22 -18.93 16.97
N ALA A 270 -1.51 -18.80 18.28
CA ALA A 270 -2.25 -19.79 19.03
C ALA A 270 -3.70 -19.91 18.50
N LEU A 271 -4.36 -18.77 18.26
CA LEU A 271 -5.73 -18.75 17.71
C LEU A 271 -5.78 -19.33 16.29
N ILE A 272 -4.76 -19.11 15.45
CA ILE A 272 -4.63 -19.73 14.12
C ILE A 272 -4.53 -21.26 14.26
N ALA A 273 -3.77 -21.75 15.22
CA ALA A 273 -3.63 -23.19 15.47
C ALA A 273 -4.95 -23.82 15.93
N GLU A 274 -5.76 -23.09 16.69
CA GLU A 274 -7.05 -23.56 17.24
C GLU A 274 -8.23 -23.34 16.29
N ALA A 275 -8.09 -22.46 15.28
CA ALA A 275 -9.17 -22.13 14.36
C ALA A 275 -9.62 -23.33 13.53
N ASP A 276 -10.93 -23.48 13.36
CA ASP A 276 -11.56 -24.45 12.44
C ASP A 276 -11.66 -23.91 11.00
N VAL A 277 -11.84 -22.59 10.83
CA VAL A 277 -11.84 -21.91 9.53
C VAL A 277 -11.01 -20.63 9.60
N LEU A 278 -10.13 -20.44 8.64
CA LEU A 278 -9.35 -19.22 8.44
C LEU A 278 -9.88 -18.47 7.21
N LEU A 279 -10.34 -17.22 7.42
CA LEU A 279 -10.70 -16.30 6.34
C LEU A 279 -9.55 -15.34 6.09
N VAL A 280 -8.77 -15.59 5.04
CA VAL A 280 -7.61 -14.79 4.66
C VAL A 280 -8.04 -13.71 3.68
N ILE A 281 -7.79 -12.44 3.99
CA ILE A 281 -8.26 -11.30 3.19
C ILE A 281 -7.09 -10.40 2.81
N GLY A 282 -6.82 -10.29 1.50
CA GLY A 282 -5.77 -9.41 0.95
C GLY A 282 -4.40 -9.65 1.59
N CYS A 283 -4.05 -10.91 1.80
CA CYS A 283 -2.85 -11.34 2.51
C CYS A 283 -2.13 -12.43 1.71
N LYS A 284 -0.87 -12.15 1.32
CA LYS A 284 -0.03 -13.06 0.56
C LYS A 284 0.45 -14.30 1.33
N LEU A 285 0.24 -14.35 2.64
CA LEU A 285 0.79 -15.39 3.53
C LEU A 285 2.30 -15.60 3.34
N GLY A 286 3.06 -14.49 3.27
CA GLY A 286 4.50 -14.50 3.05
C GLY A 286 5.30 -14.90 4.30
N GLU A 287 6.61 -15.02 4.15
CA GLU A 287 7.58 -15.59 5.12
C GLU A 287 7.43 -15.06 6.56
N ILE A 288 7.34 -13.73 6.74
CA ILE A 288 7.22 -13.12 8.06
C ILE A 288 5.86 -13.41 8.70
N ALA A 289 4.78 -13.26 7.93
CA ALA A 289 3.41 -13.49 8.39
C ALA A 289 3.13 -14.96 8.72
N THR A 290 3.86 -15.88 8.11
CA THR A 290 3.68 -17.33 8.31
C THR A 290 4.78 -17.96 9.17
N LYS A 291 5.63 -17.15 9.81
CA LYS A 291 6.76 -17.65 10.61
C LYS A 291 7.57 -18.70 9.85
N ARG A 292 8.07 -18.31 8.66
CA ARG A 292 8.75 -19.20 7.71
C ARG A 292 7.91 -20.41 7.29
N TYR A 293 6.67 -20.14 6.90
CA TYR A 293 5.71 -21.12 6.37
C TYR A 293 5.32 -22.25 7.34
N THR A 294 5.38 -21.96 8.65
CA THR A 294 4.97 -22.89 9.70
C THR A 294 3.59 -22.57 10.30
N VAL A 295 3.04 -21.39 9.99
CA VAL A 295 1.73 -20.92 10.48
C VAL A 295 0.93 -20.35 9.31
N PRO A 296 -0.28 -20.86 9.05
CA PRO A 296 -0.96 -21.99 9.69
C PRO A 296 -0.28 -23.33 9.41
N ALA A 297 -0.54 -24.31 10.26
CA ALA A 297 -0.12 -25.69 9.99
C ALA A 297 -0.92 -26.27 8.81
N ALA A 298 -0.38 -27.33 8.19
CA ALA A 298 -1.07 -28.05 7.12
C ALA A 298 -2.43 -28.62 7.57
N GLY A 299 -3.39 -28.72 6.65
CA GLY A 299 -4.72 -29.29 6.91
C GLY A 299 -5.74 -28.33 7.49
N LYS A 300 -5.44 -27.02 7.60
CA LYS A 300 -6.42 -25.99 7.98
C LYS A 300 -7.39 -25.69 6.84
N THR A 301 -8.65 -25.52 7.16
CA THR A 301 -9.67 -25.00 6.22
C THR A 301 -9.42 -23.52 5.99
N VAL A 302 -9.03 -23.16 4.78
CA VAL A 302 -8.70 -21.78 4.39
C VAL A 302 -9.66 -21.30 3.31
N ILE A 303 -10.31 -20.16 3.57
CA ILE A 303 -10.99 -19.35 2.56
C ILE A 303 -10.04 -18.21 2.25
N HIS A 304 -9.61 -18.06 0.99
CA HIS A 304 -8.65 -17.02 0.60
C HIS A 304 -9.31 -16.03 -0.35
N MET A 305 -9.33 -14.75 0.06
CA MET A 305 -9.82 -13.62 -0.74
C MET A 305 -8.64 -12.74 -1.14
N ASP A 306 -8.39 -12.62 -2.44
CA ASP A 306 -7.35 -11.75 -3.00
C ASP A 306 -7.74 -11.25 -4.39
N ILE A 307 -7.15 -10.12 -4.80
CA ILE A 307 -7.31 -9.54 -6.15
C ILE A 307 -6.33 -10.18 -7.15
N VAL A 308 -5.27 -10.85 -6.66
CA VAL A 308 -4.22 -11.46 -7.47
C VAL A 308 -4.44 -12.96 -7.52
N ALA A 309 -4.82 -13.47 -8.69
CA ALA A 309 -5.12 -14.89 -8.87
C ALA A 309 -3.90 -15.80 -8.58
N GLU A 310 -2.70 -15.32 -8.85
CA GLU A 310 -1.45 -16.04 -8.65
C GLU A 310 -1.04 -16.20 -7.17
N GLU A 311 -1.72 -15.51 -6.24
CA GLU A 311 -1.51 -15.72 -4.81
C GLU A 311 -2.25 -16.95 -4.28
N PHE A 312 -3.30 -17.40 -4.97
CA PHE A 312 -4.04 -18.59 -4.57
C PHE A 312 -3.21 -19.85 -4.77
N GLY A 313 -3.02 -20.60 -3.69
CA GLY A 313 -2.26 -21.84 -3.74
C GLY A 313 -0.74 -21.68 -3.83
N ARG A 314 -0.20 -20.46 -3.80
CA ARG A 314 1.25 -20.20 -3.82
C ARG A 314 1.98 -20.95 -2.70
N THR A 315 1.44 -20.94 -1.50
CA THR A 315 2.02 -21.63 -0.33
C THR A 315 1.00 -22.54 0.35
N TYR A 316 -0.23 -22.05 0.53
CA TYR A 316 -1.31 -22.76 1.22
C TYR A 316 -2.44 -23.02 0.24
N ARG A 317 -2.87 -24.28 0.13
CA ARG A 317 -4.01 -24.64 -0.72
C ARG A 317 -5.31 -24.24 -0.01
N PRO A 318 -6.05 -23.26 -0.52
CA PRO A 318 -7.34 -22.92 0.06
C PRO A 318 -8.42 -23.90 -0.36
N GLU A 319 -9.41 -24.07 0.54
CA GLU A 319 -10.64 -24.82 0.26
C GLU A 319 -11.57 -24.02 -0.65
N VAL A 320 -11.62 -22.68 -0.45
CA VAL A 320 -12.41 -21.75 -1.26
C VAL A 320 -11.57 -20.56 -1.68
N LEU A 321 -11.65 -20.20 -2.96
CA LEU A 321 -11.01 -19.03 -3.57
C LEU A 321 -12.08 -17.96 -3.77
N LEU A 322 -11.85 -16.76 -3.23
CA LEU A 322 -12.68 -15.58 -3.49
C LEU A 322 -11.84 -14.56 -4.27
N TRP A 323 -11.85 -14.66 -5.59
CA TRP A 323 -11.17 -13.68 -6.43
C TRP A 323 -11.97 -12.40 -6.48
N ALA A 324 -11.66 -11.49 -5.56
CA ALA A 324 -12.42 -10.27 -5.35
C ALA A 324 -11.55 -9.15 -4.77
N ASP A 325 -11.98 -7.91 -5.00
CA ASP A 325 -11.56 -6.77 -4.19
C ASP A 325 -11.99 -6.99 -2.74
N ALA A 326 -11.11 -6.68 -1.79
CA ALA A 326 -11.36 -6.98 -0.38
C ALA A 326 -12.64 -6.31 0.16
N ARG A 327 -12.91 -5.04 -0.19
CA ARG A 327 -14.12 -4.35 0.26
C ARG A 327 -15.36 -4.98 -0.35
N ALA A 328 -15.37 -5.17 -1.66
CA ALA A 328 -16.52 -5.75 -2.35
C ALA A 328 -16.81 -7.17 -1.87
N GLY A 329 -15.78 -8.02 -1.70
CA GLY A 329 -15.96 -9.38 -1.20
C GLY A 329 -16.39 -9.45 0.27
N ILE A 330 -15.92 -8.53 1.13
CA ILE A 330 -16.40 -8.43 2.52
C ILE A 330 -17.87 -7.99 2.58
N GLU A 331 -18.25 -7.01 1.76
CA GLU A 331 -19.65 -6.57 1.65
C GLU A 331 -20.57 -7.72 1.20
N ASP A 332 -20.15 -8.53 0.21
CA ASP A 332 -20.89 -9.71 -0.24
C ASP A 332 -21.00 -10.79 0.85
N LEU A 333 -19.90 -11.09 1.56
CA LEU A 333 -19.92 -12.03 2.68
C LEU A 333 -20.81 -11.54 3.81
N HIS A 334 -20.79 -10.24 4.12
CA HIS A 334 -21.62 -9.64 5.17
C HIS A 334 -23.11 -9.79 4.85
N GLU A 335 -23.50 -9.46 3.62
CA GLU A 335 -24.88 -9.60 3.17
C GLU A 335 -25.33 -11.06 3.16
N ALA A 336 -24.50 -11.96 2.63
CA ALA A 336 -24.87 -13.36 2.48
C ALA A 336 -24.91 -14.12 3.83
N LEU A 337 -24.00 -13.79 4.77
CA LEU A 337 -23.94 -14.46 6.08
C LEU A 337 -25.05 -13.97 7.04
N ARG A 338 -25.46 -12.70 6.96
CA ARG A 338 -26.52 -12.06 7.76
C ARG A 338 -26.50 -12.40 9.25
N GLY A 339 -25.30 -12.58 9.80
CA GLY A 339 -25.10 -12.92 11.22
C GLY A 339 -25.33 -14.40 11.58
N GLU A 340 -25.51 -15.28 10.60
CA GLU A 340 -25.54 -16.72 10.84
C GLU A 340 -24.27 -17.19 11.56
N GLY A 341 -24.43 -18.16 12.45
CA GLY A 341 -23.33 -18.72 13.26
C GLY A 341 -22.85 -17.84 14.42
N LYS A 342 -23.30 -16.59 14.56
CA LYS A 342 -22.87 -15.65 15.61
C LYS A 342 -23.13 -16.16 17.03
N ALA A 343 -24.28 -16.77 17.27
CA ALA A 343 -24.70 -17.20 18.60
C ALA A 343 -23.76 -18.23 19.26
N GLY A 344 -23.11 -19.07 18.47
CA GLY A 344 -22.14 -20.06 18.95
C GLY A 344 -20.73 -19.55 19.19
N ARG A 345 -20.46 -18.23 19.04
CA ARG A 345 -19.11 -17.65 19.06
C ARG A 345 -18.84 -16.69 20.23
N ALA A 346 -19.82 -16.47 21.10
CA ALA A 346 -19.67 -15.52 22.22
C ALA A 346 -18.49 -15.89 23.13
N ASP A 347 -18.34 -17.17 23.47
CA ASP A 347 -17.25 -17.67 24.31
C ASP A 347 -15.88 -17.50 23.63
N HIS A 348 -15.83 -17.75 22.30
CA HIS A 348 -14.61 -17.54 21.54
C HIS A 348 -14.16 -16.07 21.53
N VAL A 349 -15.08 -15.13 21.35
CA VAL A 349 -14.79 -13.69 21.41
C VAL A 349 -14.33 -13.28 22.82
N ALA A 350 -15.01 -13.76 23.87
CA ALA A 350 -14.63 -13.47 25.26
C ALA A 350 -13.21 -14.00 25.56
N GLU A 351 -12.88 -15.20 25.11
CA GLU A 351 -11.57 -15.80 25.24
C GLU A 351 -10.48 -14.97 24.54
N VAL A 352 -10.72 -14.50 23.31
CA VAL A 352 -9.78 -13.63 22.60
C VAL A 352 -9.50 -12.34 23.38
N ALA A 353 -10.54 -11.69 23.89
CA ALA A 353 -10.40 -10.48 24.70
C ALA A 353 -9.62 -10.75 25.99
N GLN A 354 -9.88 -11.86 26.67
CA GLN A 354 -9.15 -12.26 27.89
C GLN A 354 -7.67 -12.55 27.61
N ARG A 355 -7.37 -13.34 26.56
CA ARG A 355 -5.99 -13.64 26.16
C ARG A 355 -5.22 -12.35 25.79
N MET A 356 -5.86 -11.40 25.10
CA MET A 356 -5.25 -10.12 24.74
C MET A 356 -4.98 -9.26 25.99
N ALA A 357 -5.90 -9.25 26.97
CA ALA A 357 -5.67 -8.56 28.24
C ALA A 357 -4.50 -9.16 29.01
N ALA A 358 -4.38 -10.48 29.06
CA ALA A 358 -3.25 -11.19 29.68
C ALA A 358 -1.92 -10.87 28.97
N TRP A 359 -1.91 -10.85 27.63
CA TRP A 359 -0.73 -10.46 26.85
C TRP A 359 -0.29 -9.02 27.16
N ARG A 360 -1.25 -8.07 27.24
CA ARG A 360 -0.97 -6.67 27.59
C ARG A 360 -0.38 -6.54 28.98
N ALA A 361 -0.92 -7.27 29.96
CA ALA A 361 -0.39 -7.28 31.32
C ALA A 361 1.05 -7.81 31.36
N ALA A 362 1.35 -8.88 30.60
CA ALA A 362 2.71 -9.40 30.50
C ALA A 362 3.68 -8.43 29.80
N ALA A 363 3.20 -7.66 28.81
CA ALA A 363 3.99 -6.67 28.10
C ALA A 363 4.27 -5.39 28.93
N ALA A 364 3.48 -5.13 29.99
CA ALA A 364 3.53 -3.90 30.77
C ALA A 364 4.91 -3.65 31.42
N ALA A 365 5.59 -4.69 31.89
CA ALA A 365 6.94 -4.57 32.46
C ALA A 365 7.94 -4.00 31.42
N ARG A 366 7.81 -4.35 30.15
CA ARG A 366 8.69 -3.86 29.07
C ARG A 366 8.30 -2.46 28.62
N THR A 367 6.99 -2.20 28.43
CA THR A 367 6.49 -0.90 27.98
C THR A 367 6.57 0.18 29.06
N GLY A 368 6.73 -0.19 30.33
CA GLY A 368 6.97 0.71 31.46
C GLY A 368 8.42 0.68 31.97
N SER A 369 9.38 0.05 31.27
CA SER A 369 10.77 -0.11 31.72
C SER A 369 11.43 1.22 32.04
N ALA A 370 12.17 1.27 33.14
CA ALA A 370 13.01 2.41 33.55
C ALA A 370 14.50 2.22 33.20
N GLU A 371 14.82 1.23 32.39
CA GLU A 371 16.22 0.93 32.01
C GLU A 371 16.90 2.08 31.25
N THR A 372 18.19 2.18 31.44
CA THR A 372 19.09 3.06 30.67
C THR A 372 20.22 2.21 30.07
N PRO A 373 20.42 2.22 28.72
CA PRO A 373 19.70 2.99 27.71
C PRO A 373 18.21 2.63 27.60
N ILE A 374 17.39 3.58 27.09
CA ILE A 374 15.94 3.44 27.02
C ILE A 374 15.55 2.18 26.22
N ASN A 375 14.73 1.33 26.82
CA ASN A 375 14.14 0.18 26.15
C ASN A 375 13.17 0.63 25.04
N VAL A 376 13.30 0.09 23.83
CA VAL A 376 12.43 0.46 22.68
C VAL A 376 10.94 0.24 22.99
N ALA A 377 10.60 -0.80 23.77
CA ALA A 377 9.22 -1.04 24.20
C ALA A 377 8.64 0.13 25.01
N ARG A 378 9.46 0.80 25.83
CA ARG A 378 9.07 2.00 26.60
C ARG A 378 8.67 3.14 25.67
N ILE A 379 9.40 3.38 24.57
CA ILE A 379 9.06 4.42 23.60
C ILE A 379 7.65 4.18 23.04
N LEU A 380 7.34 2.92 22.70
CA LEU A 380 6.02 2.57 22.16
C LEU A 380 4.92 2.62 23.23
N GLY A 381 5.24 2.33 24.47
CA GLY A 381 4.33 2.53 25.61
C GLY A 381 3.93 4.00 25.76
N GLU A 382 4.89 4.91 25.74
CA GLU A 382 4.65 6.35 25.79
C GLU A 382 3.87 6.85 24.58
N LEU A 383 4.22 6.40 23.35
CA LEU A 383 3.49 6.76 22.15
C LEU A 383 2.03 6.28 22.22
N ASN A 384 1.76 5.10 22.74
CA ASN A 384 0.39 4.63 22.96
C ASN A 384 -0.39 5.51 23.93
N ALA A 385 0.27 6.09 24.94
CA ALA A 385 -0.38 6.96 25.91
C ALA A 385 -0.70 8.35 25.31
N ILE A 386 0.24 8.96 24.60
CA ILE A 386 0.13 10.36 24.15
C ILE A 386 -0.53 10.55 22.79
N LEU A 387 -0.40 9.60 21.86
CA LEU A 387 -0.93 9.76 20.49
C LEU A 387 -2.45 9.62 20.47
N PRO A 388 -3.16 10.54 19.79
CA PRO A 388 -4.60 10.46 19.61
C PRO A 388 -5.01 9.35 18.64
N PRO A 389 -6.30 8.95 18.60
CA PRO A 389 -6.78 7.84 17.77
C PRO A 389 -6.53 8.01 16.26
N GLU A 390 -6.50 9.24 15.75
CA GLU A 390 -6.27 9.58 14.35
C GLU A 390 -4.79 9.59 13.96
N ALA A 391 -3.85 9.49 14.90
CA ALA A 391 -2.42 9.53 14.62
C ALA A 391 -1.98 8.44 13.64
N ILE A 392 -0.95 8.76 12.86
CA ILE A 392 -0.28 7.81 11.96
C ILE A 392 1.15 7.61 12.47
N LEU A 393 1.49 6.37 12.82
CA LEU A 393 2.87 5.99 13.09
C LEU A 393 3.51 5.44 11.82
N VAL A 394 4.53 6.14 11.31
CA VAL A 394 5.37 5.65 10.21
C VAL A 394 6.56 4.91 10.81
N ALA A 395 6.79 3.68 10.39
CA ALA A 395 7.88 2.86 10.88
C ALA A 395 8.86 2.53 9.78
N ASP A 396 10.14 2.76 10.05
CA ASP A 396 11.25 2.41 9.18
C ASP A 396 11.36 0.89 8.95
N GLY A 397 12.19 0.48 8.01
CA GLY A 397 12.56 -0.90 7.78
C GLY A 397 13.21 -1.59 8.99
N GLY A 398 13.52 -2.87 8.86
CA GLY A 398 14.20 -3.63 9.90
C GLY A 398 13.40 -3.78 11.20
N PHE A 399 14.08 -3.65 12.33
CA PHE A 399 13.49 -3.87 13.67
C PHE A 399 12.48 -2.79 14.08
N ALA A 400 12.59 -1.56 13.58
CA ALA A 400 11.66 -0.48 13.91
C ALA A 400 10.21 -0.87 13.58
N ALA A 401 9.99 -1.42 12.38
CA ALA A 401 8.67 -1.93 11.99
C ALA A 401 8.20 -3.09 12.86
N HIS A 402 9.10 -3.99 13.30
CA HIS A 402 8.73 -5.11 14.16
C HIS A 402 8.29 -4.65 15.55
N TRP A 403 9.03 -3.74 16.17
CA TRP A 403 8.65 -3.15 17.44
C TRP A 403 7.33 -2.40 17.36
N GLY A 404 7.17 -1.51 16.36
CA GLY A 404 5.93 -0.78 16.12
C GLY A 404 4.76 -1.72 15.83
N GLY A 405 4.96 -2.72 14.96
CA GLY A 405 3.95 -3.74 14.65
C GLY A 405 3.47 -4.51 15.86
N LEU A 406 4.39 -4.89 16.78
CA LEU A 406 4.06 -5.67 17.96
C LEU A 406 3.42 -4.84 19.06
N LEU A 407 3.96 -3.65 19.39
CA LEU A 407 3.65 -2.94 20.64
C LEU A 407 2.82 -1.65 20.44
N TYR A 408 2.86 -1.01 19.26
CA TYR A 408 2.00 0.13 19.00
C TYR A 408 0.55 -0.30 18.79
N ASP A 409 -0.41 0.44 19.34
CA ASP A 409 -1.84 0.19 19.18
C ASP A 409 -2.50 1.25 18.29
N THR A 410 -3.01 0.84 17.12
CA THR A 410 -3.97 1.65 16.40
C THR A 410 -5.29 1.68 17.18
N LYS A 411 -5.80 2.89 17.45
CA LYS A 411 -6.98 3.09 18.32
C LYS A 411 -8.30 3.16 17.55
N ARG A 412 -8.22 3.11 16.21
CA ARG A 412 -9.39 3.02 15.30
C ARG A 412 -9.07 2.14 14.11
N ALA A 413 -10.10 1.65 13.43
CA ALA A 413 -9.95 1.00 12.13
C ALA A 413 -9.46 2.00 11.06
N GLY A 414 -8.63 1.52 10.15
CA GLY A 414 -8.03 2.31 9.08
C GLY A 414 -6.52 2.48 9.21
N ARG A 415 -5.94 3.27 8.31
CA ARG A 415 -4.49 3.46 8.21
C ARG A 415 -3.97 4.35 9.35
N GLY A 416 -3.62 3.76 10.48
CA GLY A 416 -2.93 4.37 11.62
C GLY A 416 -1.50 3.88 11.80
N PHE A 417 -1.05 2.95 10.94
CA PHE A 417 0.32 2.41 10.94
C PHE A 417 0.80 2.24 9.49
N VAL A 418 1.93 2.82 9.15
CA VAL A 418 2.55 2.77 7.82
C VAL A 418 3.95 2.19 7.95
N PRO A 419 4.11 0.88 7.78
CA PRO A 419 5.41 0.23 7.84
C PRO A 419 6.05 0.13 6.45
N ASP A 420 7.37 0.20 6.41
CA ASP A 420 8.17 -0.19 5.26
C ASP A 420 8.30 -1.73 5.21
N ARG A 421 7.41 -2.40 4.50
CA ARG A 421 7.34 -3.88 4.48
C ARG A 421 7.13 -4.50 3.08
N GLY A 422 7.26 -3.71 2.03
CA GLY A 422 7.37 -4.24 0.67
C GLY A 422 8.78 -4.78 0.40
N PHE A 423 9.79 -3.97 0.72
CA PHE A 423 11.20 -4.32 0.54
C PHE A 423 12.01 -4.19 1.84
N ALA A 424 11.47 -3.48 2.81
CA ALA A 424 12.03 -3.28 4.15
C ALA A 424 13.40 -2.56 4.13
N SER A 425 13.61 -1.63 3.22
CA SER A 425 14.83 -0.84 3.11
C SER A 425 14.93 0.19 4.22
N ILE A 426 16.01 0.17 4.97
CA ILE A 426 16.26 1.16 6.02
C ILE A 426 16.43 2.56 5.40
N GLY A 427 15.88 3.59 6.08
CA GLY A 427 15.85 4.98 5.62
C GLY A 427 14.46 5.46 5.18
N TYR A 428 13.43 4.61 5.29
CA TYR A 428 12.05 4.95 4.94
C TYR A 428 11.38 5.91 5.95
N GLY A 429 11.72 5.81 7.24
CA GLY A 429 10.96 6.45 8.32
C GLY A 429 10.72 7.94 8.13
N VAL A 430 11.78 8.73 7.94
CA VAL A 430 11.69 10.20 7.80
C VAL A 430 10.98 10.61 6.50
N PRO A 431 11.43 10.18 5.29
CA PRO A 431 10.74 10.54 4.06
C PRO A 431 9.30 10.03 4.01
N GLY A 432 9.05 8.83 4.53
CA GLY A 432 7.70 8.29 4.65
C GLY A 432 6.81 9.15 5.56
N ALA A 433 7.33 9.67 6.67
CA ALA A 433 6.58 10.57 7.54
C ALA A 433 6.26 11.90 6.83
N ILE A 434 7.17 12.46 6.02
CA ILE A 434 6.92 13.64 5.19
C ILE A 434 5.78 13.36 4.21
N GLY A 435 5.85 12.25 3.47
CA GLY A 435 4.80 11.87 2.51
C GLY A 435 3.44 11.64 3.18
N ALA A 436 3.42 10.92 4.30
CA ALA A 436 2.21 10.68 5.09
C ALA A 436 1.60 11.99 5.62
N LYS A 437 2.43 12.92 6.12
CA LYS A 437 1.96 14.23 6.61
C LYS A 437 1.38 15.10 5.50
N LEU A 438 1.99 15.09 4.30
CA LEU A 438 1.44 15.81 3.15
C LEU A 438 0.14 15.17 2.62
N GLY A 439 -0.04 13.86 2.79
CA GLY A 439 -1.27 13.16 2.46
C GLY A 439 -2.38 13.30 3.51
N ALA A 440 -2.03 13.58 4.76
CA ALA A 440 -2.98 13.72 5.87
C ALA A 440 -2.59 14.93 6.75
N PRO A 441 -2.74 16.16 6.24
CA PRO A 441 -2.24 17.37 6.90
C PRO A 441 -2.87 17.62 8.27
N ASP A 442 -4.10 17.18 8.49
CA ASP A 442 -4.85 17.38 9.74
C ASP A 442 -4.59 16.29 10.79
N ARG A 443 -3.83 15.26 10.44
CA ARG A 443 -3.51 14.16 11.36
C ARG A 443 -2.09 14.31 11.93
N PRO A 444 -1.85 13.97 13.21
CA PRO A 444 -0.49 13.76 13.72
C PRO A 444 0.21 12.61 12.98
N VAL A 445 1.46 12.85 12.59
CA VAL A 445 2.33 11.83 11.98
C VAL A 445 3.62 11.81 12.77
#